data_6cc1efcff54b1b4627f2cbaac965a9ee
#
_entry.id   6cc1efcff54b1b4627f2cbaac965a9ee
#
_cell.length_a   1.000
_cell.length_b   1.000
_cell.length_c   1.000
_cell.angle_alpha   90.00
_cell.angle_beta   90.00
_cell.angle_gamma   90.00
#
_symmetry.space_group_name_H-M   'P 1'
#
loop_
_entity.id
_entity.type
_entity.pdbx_description
1 polymer ?
#
loop_
_entity_poly.entity_id
_entity_poly.type
_entity_poly.pdbx_seq_one_letter_code
_entity_poly.pdbx_strand_id
1 'polypeptide(L)'
;GWLRSRSFDVPVICVGNIAVGGTGKTPHTEYLIKLLQNEGINVATLSRGYKRKSKGYILATAESSVQKIGDEPYQIKSKFPDIRVAVDENRCHGIEQLLTLKSPAVDAVLLDDAFQHRHVKAGMNILLTDYHRLLCDDALLPAGRLREPACGKNRAQIVIVTKCPDDIKPIDFNIITK
;
A
#
# COMPACT_ATOMS: atom_id res chain seq x y z
N GLY A 1 22.14 -0.41 12.25
CA GLY A 1 22.38 -0.35 10.82
C GLY A 1 21.53 0.74 10.20
N TRP A 2 22.16 1.68 9.52
CA TRP A 2 21.48 2.77 8.85
C TRP A 2 20.84 2.21 7.57
N LEU A 3 19.54 2.04 7.55
CA LEU A 3 18.80 1.68 6.34
C LEU A 3 18.84 2.87 5.38
N ARG A 4 19.58 2.75 4.28
CA ARG A 4 19.53 3.73 3.20
C ARG A 4 18.20 3.57 2.47
N SER A 5 17.33 4.59 2.52
CA SER A 5 16.12 4.66 1.70
C SER A 5 16.44 5.27 0.34
N ARG A 6 15.76 4.79 -0.70
CA ARG A 6 15.95 5.22 -2.09
C ARG A 6 14.71 5.95 -2.59
N SER A 7 14.91 7.09 -3.24
CA SER A 7 13.90 7.85 -3.97
C SER A 7 13.92 7.47 -5.45
N PHE A 8 12.82 7.73 -6.15
CA PHE A 8 12.64 7.47 -7.57
C PHE A 8 12.12 8.73 -8.27
N ASP A 9 12.35 8.84 -9.57
CA ASP A 9 11.98 10.02 -10.37
C ASP A 9 10.46 10.12 -10.64
N VAL A 10 9.69 9.08 -10.31
CA VAL A 10 8.24 9.09 -10.38
C VAL A 10 7.64 9.16 -8.98
N PRO A 11 6.44 9.75 -8.82
CA PRO A 11 5.71 9.69 -7.57
C PRO A 11 5.50 8.25 -7.09
N VAL A 12 5.93 7.97 -5.86
CA VAL A 12 5.67 6.70 -5.18
C VAL A 12 4.74 6.98 -4.02
N ILE A 13 3.56 6.37 -4.04
CA ILE A 13 2.54 6.48 -2.99
C ILE A 13 2.48 5.15 -2.25
N CYS A 14 2.71 5.18 -0.95
CA CYS A 14 2.62 4.00 -0.09
C CYS A 14 1.27 3.97 0.63
N VAL A 15 0.51 2.91 0.44
CA VAL A 15 -0.71 2.62 1.20
C VAL A 15 -0.43 1.46 2.14
N GLY A 16 -0.74 1.62 3.40
CA GLY A 16 -0.48 0.56 4.35
C GLY A 16 -1.07 0.80 5.74
N ASN A 17 -0.73 -0.07 6.64
CA ASN A 17 -1.09 0.04 8.04
C ASN A 17 0.07 -0.43 8.93
N ILE A 18 0.02 -0.09 10.22
CA ILE A 18 0.99 -0.56 11.21
C ILE A 18 0.42 -1.64 12.12
N ALA A 19 -0.84 -2.02 11.97
CA ALA A 19 -1.48 -3.09 12.70
C ALA A 19 -1.75 -4.30 11.81
N VAL A 20 -1.77 -5.51 12.37
CA VAL A 20 -2.28 -6.69 11.67
C VAL A 20 -3.79 -6.67 11.61
N GLY A 21 -4.36 -7.10 10.47
CA GLY A 21 -5.81 -7.20 10.26
C GLY A 21 -6.29 -6.43 9.06
N GLY A 22 -7.58 -6.57 8.78
CA GLY A 22 -8.26 -5.95 7.63
C GLY A 22 -8.62 -4.49 7.89
N THR A 23 -7.70 -3.56 7.65
CA THR A 23 -7.93 -2.11 7.76
C THR A 23 -8.50 -1.49 6.49
N GLY A 24 -8.92 -2.30 5.51
CA GLY A 24 -9.50 -1.79 4.26
C GLY A 24 -8.45 -1.35 3.22
N LYS A 25 -7.22 -1.87 3.24
CA LYS A 25 -6.16 -1.50 2.28
C LYS A 25 -6.61 -1.65 0.82
N THR A 26 -7.09 -2.83 0.45
CA THR A 26 -7.48 -3.13 -0.94
C THR A 26 -8.53 -2.16 -1.50
N PRO A 27 -9.65 -1.87 -0.83
CA PRO A 27 -10.60 -0.85 -1.28
C PRO A 27 -9.99 0.54 -1.47
N HIS A 28 -9.07 0.94 -0.60
CA HIS A 28 -8.42 2.25 -0.71
C HIS A 28 -7.38 2.28 -1.85
N THR A 29 -6.64 1.20 -2.04
CA THR A 29 -5.75 1.04 -3.20
C THR A 29 -6.56 1.10 -4.51
N GLU A 30 -7.70 0.41 -4.59
CA GLU A 30 -8.60 0.47 -5.73
C GLU A 30 -9.19 1.88 -5.97
N TYR A 31 -9.54 2.59 -4.89
CA TYR A 31 -10.00 3.98 -4.99
C TYR A 31 -8.92 4.90 -5.58
N LEU A 32 -7.68 4.78 -5.08
CA LEU A 32 -6.55 5.57 -5.59
C LEU A 32 -6.22 5.23 -7.04
N ILE A 33 -6.30 3.97 -7.44
CA ILE A 33 -6.14 3.57 -8.85
C ILE A 33 -7.14 4.31 -9.73
N LYS A 34 -8.43 4.28 -9.37
CA LYS A 34 -9.49 4.98 -10.13
C LYS A 34 -9.25 6.48 -10.19
N LEU A 35 -8.88 7.09 -9.05
CA LEU A 35 -8.62 8.52 -8.96
C LEU A 35 -7.48 8.91 -9.93
N LEU A 36 -6.37 8.20 -9.90
CA LEU A 36 -5.22 8.47 -10.77
C LEU A 36 -5.53 8.20 -12.26
N GLN A 37 -6.26 7.13 -12.56
CA GLN A 37 -6.69 6.86 -13.93
C GLN A 37 -7.62 7.95 -14.48
N ASN A 38 -8.53 8.50 -13.67
CA ASN A 38 -9.42 9.60 -14.07
C ASN A 38 -8.64 10.89 -14.40
N GLU A 39 -7.48 11.07 -13.79
CA GLU A 39 -6.56 12.18 -14.10
C GLU A 39 -5.61 11.84 -15.27
N GLY A 40 -5.79 10.73 -15.95
CA GLY A 40 -4.97 10.31 -17.09
C GLY A 40 -3.58 9.80 -16.72
N ILE A 41 -3.35 9.44 -15.46
CA ILE A 41 -2.05 8.97 -14.94
C ILE A 41 -1.91 7.47 -15.18
N ASN A 42 -0.84 7.04 -15.84
CA ASN A 42 -0.50 5.62 -16.02
C ASN A 42 0.05 5.05 -14.71
N VAL A 43 -0.85 4.56 -13.86
CA VAL A 43 -0.50 4.03 -12.55
C VAL A 43 -0.05 2.58 -12.64
N ALA A 44 0.98 2.24 -11.87
CA ALA A 44 1.36 0.87 -11.59
C ALA A 44 1.16 0.54 -10.10
N THR A 45 0.80 -0.69 -9.79
CA THR A 45 0.78 -1.19 -8.41
C THR A 45 1.92 -2.18 -8.19
N LEU A 46 2.52 -2.12 -7.00
CA LEU A 46 3.57 -3.04 -6.59
C LEU A 46 3.32 -3.51 -5.16
N SER A 47 3.22 -4.81 -4.99
CA SER A 47 3.06 -5.45 -3.69
C SER A 47 4.07 -6.57 -3.48
N ARG A 48 4.03 -7.23 -2.33
CA ARG A 48 4.86 -8.41 -2.06
C ARG A 48 4.34 -9.66 -2.76
N GLY A 49 3.04 -9.72 -3.00
CA GLY A 49 2.37 -10.94 -3.40
C GLY A 49 2.30 -11.93 -2.24
N TYR A 50 1.53 -11.58 -1.21
CA TYR A 50 1.39 -12.41 -0.01
C TYR A 50 0.91 -13.83 -0.37
N LYS A 51 1.54 -14.86 0.22
CA LYS A 51 1.29 -16.30 -0.01
C LYS A 51 1.49 -16.79 -1.46
N ARG A 52 2.08 -15.99 -2.35
CA ARG A 52 2.44 -16.51 -3.68
C ARG A 52 3.52 -17.59 -3.57
N LYS A 53 3.53 -18.52 -4.53
CA LYS A 53 4.55 -19.57 -4.61
C LYS A 53 5.79 -19.15 -5.38
N SER A 54 5.69 -18.11 -6.19
CA SER A 54 6.77 -17.54 -6.99
C SER A 54 7.70 -16.64 -6.15
N LYS A 55 8.87 -16.31 -6.71
CA LYS A 55 9.84 -15.37 -6.12
C LYS A 55 10.29 -14.34 -7.15
N GLY A 56 10.85 -13.22 -6.66
CA GLY A 56 11.37 -12.13 -7.49
C GLY A 56 10.28 -11.32 -8.17
N TYR A 57 10.71 -10.49 -9.13
CA TYR A 57 9.80 -9.63 -9.89
C TYR A 57 8.92 -10.42 -10.85
N ILE A 58 7.62 -10.14 -10.81
CA ILE A 58 6.66 -10.64 -11.80
C ILE A 58 5.71 -9.50 -12.16
N LEU A 59 5.63 -9.19 -13.45
CA LEU A 59 4.58 -8.37 -14.02
C LEU A 59 3.36 -9.25 -14.31
N ALA A 60 2.21 -8.89 -13.77
CA ALA A 60 0.96 -9.62 -13.98
C ALA A 60 0.47 -9.48 -15.41
N THR A 61 0.04 -10.58 -16.01
CA THR A 61 -0.64 -10.67 -17.30
C THR A 61 -2.08 -11.15 -17.11
N ALA A 62 -2.85 -11.23 -18.18
CA ALA A 62 -4.22 -11.79 -18.14
C ALA A 62 -4.24 -13.26 -17.67
N GLU A 63 -3.16 -14.01 -17.95
CA GLU A 63 -3.01 -15.44 -17.61
C GLU A 63 -2.39 -15.64 -16.21
N SER A 64 -2.10 -14.57 -15.48
CA SER A 64 -1.51 -14.70 -14.15
C SER A 64 -2.51 -15.34 -13.19
N SER A 65 -2.03 -16.26 -12.37
CA SER A 65 -2.84 -16.93 -11.35
C SER A 65 -2.56 -16.39 -9.95
N VAL A 66 -3.50 -16.57 -9.03
CA VAL A 66 -3.34 -16.29 -7.60
C VAL A 66 -2.07 -16.93 -7.03
N GLN A 67 -1.77 -18.17 -7.43
CA GLN A 67 -0.57 -18.87 -6.97
C GLN A 67 0.73 -18.19 -7.43
N LYS A 68 0.69 -17.49 -8.57
CA LYS A 68 1.85 -16.82 -9.16
C LYS A 68 2.08 -15.42 -8.60
N ILE A 69 1.01 -14.66 -8.33
CA ILE A 69 1.12 -13.25 -7.92
C ILE A 69 0.51 -12.93 -6.55
N GLY A 70 -0.29 -13.82 -5.96
CA GLY A 70 -1.03 -13.62 -4.71
C GLY A 70 -2.46 -13.10 -4.93
N ASP A 71 -3.29 -13.19 -3.89
CA ASP A 71 -4.74 -12.87 -3.98
C ASP A 71 -5.00 -11.40 -4.32
N GLU A 72 -4.41 -10.48 -3.55
CA GLU A 72 -4.64 -9.03 -3.70
C GLU A 72 -4.19 -8.50 -5.07
N PRO A 73 -2.96 -8.78 -5.57
CA PRO A 73 -2.55 -8.38 -6.90
C PRO A 73 -3.40 -9.00 -8.01
N TYR A 74 -3.84 -10.25 -7.83
CA TYR A 74 -4.72 -10.91 -8.78
C TYR A 74 -6.08 -10.19 -8.86
N GLN A 75 -6.68 -9.86 -7.71
CA GLN A 75 -7.93 -9.10 -7.65
C GLN A 75 -7.79 -7.73 -8.34
N ILE A 76 -6.71 -7.00 -8.04
CA ILE A 76 -6.44 -5.70 -8.66
C ILE A 76 -6.29 -5.85 -10.18
N LYS A 77 -5.52 -6.84 -10.67
CA LYS A 77 -5.33 -7.07 -12.11
C LYS A 77 -6.62 -7.43 -12.82
N SER A 78 -7.46 -8.26 -12.19
CA SER A 78 -8.77 -8.64 -12.75
C SER A 78 -9.72 -7.47 -12.85
N LYS A 79 -9.71 -6.57 -11.87
CA LYS A 79 -10.61 -5.41 -11.80
C LYS A 79 -10.13 -4.22 -12.65
N PHE A 80 -8.83 -4.08 -12.81
CA PHE A 80 -8.16 -3.02 -13.56
C PHE A 80 -7.19 -3.63 -14.60
N PRO A 81 -7.72 -4.17 -15.70
CA PRO A 81 -6.88 -4.88 -16.68
C PRO A 81 -5.84 -3.99 -17.36
N ASP A 82 -6.10 -2.68 -17.43
CA ASP A 82 -5.26 -1.72 -18.16
C ASP A 82 -4.05 -1.22 -17.38
N ILE A 83 -4.05 -1.36 -16.03
CA ILE A 83 -2.91 -0.93 -15.23
C ILE A 83 -1.79 -1.98 -15.19
N ARG A 84 -0.60 -1.53 -14.84
CA ARG A 84 0.54 -2.39 -14.56
C ARG A 84 0.45 -2.89 -13.10
N VAL A 85 0.30 -4.18 -12.92
CA VAL A 85 0.32 -4.82 -11.60
C VAL A 85 1.57 -5.67 -11.50
N ALA A 86 2.41 -5.41 -10.51
CA ALA A 86 3.64 -6.17 -10.30
C ALA A 86 3.77 -6.65 -8.85
N VAL A 87 4.53 -7.69 -8.67
CA VAL A 87 4.91 -8.21 -7.35
C VAL A 87 6.42 -8.41 -7.28
N ASP A 88 7.00 -8.05 -6.14
CA ASP A 88 8.41 -8.26 -5.83
C ASP A 88 8.62 -8.18 -4.32
N GLU A 89 9.45 -9.01 -3.73
CA GLU A 89 9.87 -8.88 -2.33
C GLU A 89 10.77 -7.65 -2.13
N ASN A 90 11.60 -7.33 -3.13
CA ASN A 90 12.43 -6.14 -3.16
C ASN A 90 11.71 -5.00 -3.90
N ARG A 91 11.07 -4.11 -3.12
CA ARG A 91 10.29 -2.99 -3.69
C ARG A 91 11.13 -2.04 -4.54
N CYS A 92 12.41 -1.81 -4.17
CA CYS A 92 13.28 -0.95 -4.97
C CYS A 92 13.51 -1.56 -6.35
N HIS A 93 13.85 -2.85 -6.42
CA HIS A 93 14.00 -3.57 -7.67
C HIS A 93 12.70 -3.62 -8.46
N GLY A 94 11.55 -3.88 -7.80
CA GLY A 94 10.25 -3.89 -8.47
C GLY A 94 9.90 -2.55 -9.12
N ILE A 95 10.17 -1.42 -8.44
CA ILE A 95 9.97 -0.09 -9.02
C ILE A 95 10.90 0.11 -10.23
N GLU A 96 12.19 -0.23 -10.12
CA GLU A 96 13.13 -0.14 -11.25
C GLU A 96 12.61 -0.89 -12.47
N GLN A 97 12.13 -2.13 -12.29
CA GLN A 97 11.59 -2.92 -13.38
C GLN A 97 10.34 -2.27 -13.99
N LEU A 98 9.43 -1.73 -13.17
CA LEU A 98 8.25 -1.00 -13.66
C LEU A 98 8.64 0.22 -14.50
N LEU A 99 9.68 0.96 -14.11
CA LEU A 99 10.16 2.14 -14.84
C LEU A 99 10.86 1.82 -16.17
N THR A 100 11.23 0.57 -16.43
CA THR A 100 11.72 0.16 -17.75
C THR A 100 10.61 0.07 -18.80
N LEU A 101 9.35 0.01 -18.39
CA LEU A 101 8.20 -0.11 -19.29
C LEU A 101 7.98 1.19 -20.05
N LYS A 102 7.90 1.11 -21.39
CA LYS A 102 7.86 2.30 -22.26
C LYS A 102 6.48 2.58 -22.88
N SER A 103 5.60 1.57 -22.95
CA SER A 103 4.34 1.70 -23.70
C SER A 103 3.15 1.08 -22.93
N PRO A 104 2.39 1.92 -22.18
CA PRO A 104 2.71 3.26 -21.75
C PRO A 104 3.81 3.28 -20.68
N ALA A 105 4.52 4.40 -20.54
CA ALA A 105 5.41 4.61 -19.40
C ALA A 105 4.60 4.69 -18.10
N VAL A 106 5.23 4.35 -16.99
CA VAL A 106 4.60 4.45 -15.66
C VAL A 106 4.81 5.86 -15.12
N ASP A 107 3.71 6.55 -14.81
CA ASP A 107 3.74 7.91 -14.28
C ASP A 107 3.70 7.96 -12.76
N ALA A 108 3.13 6.93 -12.11
CA ALA A 108 3.09 6.81 -10.65
C ALA A 108 3.07 5.35 -10.19
N VAL A 109 3.66 5.07 -9.03
CA VAL A 109 3.67 3.74 -8.43
C VAL A 109 2.93 3.75 -7.09
N LEU A 110 1.90 2.90 -6.96
CA LEU A 110 1.22 2.61 -5.71
C LEU A 110 1.87 1.37 -5.06
N LEU A 111 2.44 1.55 -3.88
CA LEU A 111 2.93 0.45 -3.06
C LEU A 111 1.84 -0.02 -2.11
N ASP A 112 1.37 -1.25 -2.29
CA ASP A 112 0.37 -1.84 -1.43
C ASP A 112 1.02 -2.65 -0.30
N ASP A 113 0.50 -2.46 0.92
CA ASP A 113 1.01 -3.03 2.19
C ASP A 113 2.54 -2.87 2.37
N ALA A 114 3.05 -1.67 2.13
CA ALA A 114 4.49 -1.41 2.15
C ALA A 114 4.94 -0.42 3.25
N PHE A 115 4.08 -0.07 4.20
CA PHE A 115 4.38 0.93 5.23
C PHE A 115 5.60 0.56 6.09
N GLN A 116 5.86 -0.75 6.32
CA GLN A 116 7.05 -1.26 6.98
C GLN A 116 8.29 -1.29 6.08
N HIS A 117 8.12 -1.07 4.76
CA HIS A 117 9.20 -1.28 3.78
C HIS A 117 10.05 -0.02 3.58
N ARG A 118 10.84 0.32 4.59
CA ARG A 118 11.58 1.60 4.73
C ARG A 118 12.74 1.79 3.76
N HIS A 119 13.05 0.81 2.90
CA HIS A 119 14.07 0.94 1.85
C HIS A 119 13.61 1.84 0.69
N VAL A 120 12.30 1.98 0.49
CA VAL A 120 11.75 2.95 -0.46
C VAL A 120 11.35 4.21 0.31
N LYS A 121 11.85 5.36 -0.15
CA LYS A 121 11.37 6.66 0.30
C LYS A 121 10.18 7.06 -0.58
N ALA A 122 8.98 6.73 -0.13
CA ALA A 122 7.77 7.18 -0.80
C ALA A 122 7.63 8.71 -0.70
N GLY A 123 7.11 9.32 -1.76
CA GLY A 123 6.75 10.75 -1.77
C GLY A 123 5.51 11.02 -0.92
N MET A 124 4.61 10.04 -0.82
CA MET A 124 3.41 10.11 0.01
C MET A 124 3.18 8.76 0.72
N ASN A 125 2.91 8.82 2.02
CA ASN A 125 2.54 7.67 2.83
C ASN A 125 1.12 7.87 3.36
N ILE A 126 0.23 6.95 3.02
CA ILE A 126 -1.16 6.91 3.47
C ILE A 126 -1.28 5.76 4.46
N LEU A 127 -1.59 6.10 5.71
CA LEU A 127 -1.75 5.15 6.79
C LEU A 127 -3.23 4.90 7.07
N LEU A 128 -3.63 3.64 7.04
CA LEU A 128 -4.99 3.23 7.37
C LEU A 128 -5.07 2.74 8.82
N THR A 129 -6.07 3.21 9.55
CA THR A 129 -6.40 2.72 10.89
C THR A 129 -7.89 2.40 11.01
N ASP A 130 -8.24 1.41 11.80
CA ASP A 130 -9.62 1.01 12.04
C ASP A 130 -10.21 1.87 13.17
N TYR A 131 -11.38 2.47 12.96
CA TYR A 131 -12.09 3.29 13.95
C TYR A 131 -12.33 2.54 15.27
N HIS A 132 -12.72 1.27 15.18
CA HIS A 132 -12.99 0.45 16.36
C HIS A 132 -11.71 0.01 17.10
N ARG A 133 -10.53 0.38 16.57
CA ARG A 133 -9.24 -0.01 17.12
C ARG A 133 -8.13 0.95 16.66
N LEU A 134 -8.11 2.09 17.29
CA LEU A 134 -7.13 3.13 16.98
C LEU A 134 -5.71 2.69 17.33
N LEU A 135 -4.75 3.21 16.58
CA LEU A 135 -3.33 2.86 16.74
C LEU A 135 -2.75 3.29 18.10
N CYS A 136 -3.32 4.33 18.72
CA CYS A 136 -2.88 4.84 20.02
C CYS A 136 -3.25 3.92 21.19
N ASP A 137 -4.27 3.08 21.01
CA ASP A 137 -4.83 2.23 22.06
C ASP A 137 -4.39 0.77 21.91
N ASP A 138 -3.48 0.46 20.96
CA ASP A 138 -3.02 -0.90 20.69
C ASP A 138 -1.54 -1.09 21.05
N ALA A 139 -1.18 -2.32 21.35
CA ALA A 139 0.18 -2.72 21.74
C ALA A 139 0.90 -3.45 20.61
N LEU A 140 2.23 -3.54 20.74
CA LEU A 140 3.05 -4.33 19.84
C LEU A 140 2.73 -5.83 19.94
N LEU A 141 2.88 -6.54 18.83
CA LEU A 141 2.88 -8.01 18.83
C LEU A 141 3.92 -8.56 19.81
N PRO A 142 3.61 -9.62 20.56
CA PRO A 142 2.38 -10.42 20.56
C PRO A 142 1.29 -9.90 21.52
N ALA A 143 1.54 -8.86 22.33
CA ALA A 143 0.62 -8.33 23.35
C ALA A 143 -0.57 -7.60 22.72
N GLY A 144 -0.42 -7.03 21.52
CA GLY A 144 -1.44 -6.38 20.72
C GLY A 144 -1.32 -6.75 19.25
N ARG A 145 -1.69 -5.83 18.36
CA ARG A 145 -1.68 -6.06 16.90
C ARG A 145 -0.70 -5.18 16.13
N LEU A 146 0.01 -4.29 16.81
CA LEU A 146 0.96 -3.42 16.10
C LEU A 146 2.17 -4.23 15.61
N ARG A 147 2.49 -4.08 14.31
CA ARG A 147 3.69 -4.64 13.67
C ARG A 147 4.94 -3.81 13.98
N GLU A 148 4.75 -2.54 14.35
CA GLU A 148 5.76 -1.57 14.72
C GLU A 148 5.20 -0.57 15.76
N PRO A 149 6.05 0.17 16.48
CA PRO A 149 5.59 1.14 17.47
C PRO A 149 4.63 2.17 16.87
N ALA A 150 3.65 2.63 17.66
CA ALA A 150 2.64 3.61 17.23
C ALA A 150 3.25 4.92 16.69
N CYS A 151 4.45 5.31 17.16
CA CYS A 151 5.20 6.46 16.61
C CYS A 151 5.55 6.29 15.11
N GLY A 152 5.45 5.08 14.57
CA GLY A 152 5.56 4.82 13.12
C GLY A 152 4.55 5.64 12.31
N LYS A 153 3.40 6.01 12.88
CA LYS A 153 2.39 6.90 12.27
C LYS A 153 2.99 8.24 11.79
N ASN A 154 4.03 8.74 12.45
CA ASN A 154 4.65 10.02 12.12
C ASN A 154 5.31 10.05 10.71
N ARG A 155 5.43 8.92 10.04
CA ARG A 155 5.88 8.86 8.64
C ARG A 155 4.75 9.11 7.65
N ALA A 156 3.49 9.04 8.09
CA ALA A 156 2.33 9.26 7.23
C ALA A 156 2.09 10.76 7.01
N GLN A 157 1.81 11.14 5.77
CA GLN A 157 1.30 12.45 5.42
C GLN A 157 -0.24 12.48 5.51
N ILE A 158 -0.87 11.31 5.33
CA ILE A 158 -2.33 11.16 5.40
C ILE A 158 -2.63 9.96 6.29
N VAL A 159 -3.52 10.14 7.26
CA VAL A 159 -4.10 9.07 8.05
C VAL A 159 -5.58 8.96 7.71
N ILE A 160 -6.01 7.78 7.30
CA ILE A 160 -7.42 7.49 6.98
C ILE A 160 -7.95 6.56 8.06
N VAL A 161 -8.99 7.01 8.76
CA VAL A 161 -9.73 6.17 9.69
C VAL A 161 -10.83 5.46 8.91
N THR A 162 -10.80 4.15 8.94
CA THR A 162 -11.74 3.29 8.20
C THR A 162 -12.80 2.70 9.13
N LYS A 163 -13.88 2.21 8.55
CA LYS A 163 -15.01 1.57 9.28
C LYS A 163 -15.64 2.51 10.32
N CYS A 164 -15.62 3.78 10.03
CA CYS A 164 -16.31 4.75 10.85
C CYS A 164 -17.83 4.53 10.78
N PRO A 165 -18.56 4.75 11.88
CA PRO A 165 -20.01 4.86 11.82
C PRO A 165 -20.40 6.12 11.04
N ASP A 166 -21.62 6.13 10.47
CA ASP A 166 -22.11 7.27 9.68
C ASP A 166 -22.34 8.53 10.55
N ASP A 167 -22.49 8.37 11.87
CA ASP A 167 -22.80 9.40 12.84
C ASP A 167 -21.63 9.74 13.78
N ILE A 168 -20.40 9.84 13.24
CA ILE A 168 -19.22 10.22 14.05
C ILE A 168 -19.47 11.55 14.75
N LYS A 169 -19.35 11.56 16.08
CA LYS A 169 -19.51 12.76 16.90
C LYS A 169 -18.21 13.58 16.91
N PRO A 170 -18.28 14.93 17.05
CA PRO A 170 -17.08 15.78 17.11
C PRO A 170 -16.09 15.39 18.20
N ILE A 171 -16.55 14.81 19.30
CA ILE A 171 -15.69 14.36 20.41
C ILE A 171 -14.79 13.19 19.98
N ASP A 172 -15.26 12.34 19.07
CA ASP A 172 -14.51 11.19 18.56
C ASP A 172 -13.31 11.65 17.72
N PHE A 173 -13.43 12.79 17.03
CA PHE A 173 -12.31 13.39 16.29
C PHE A 173 -11.15 13.78 17.20
N ASN A 174 -11.43 14.29 18.42
CA ASN A 174 -10.39 14.65 19.37
C ASN A 174 -9.61 13.44 19.90
N ILE A 175 -10.22 12.26 19.90
CA ILE A 175 -9.58 11.01 20.30
C ILE A 175 -8.71 10.49 19.16
N ILE A 176 -9.16 10.63 17.91
CA ILE A 176 -8.49 10.15 16.71
C ILE A 176 -7.24 10.99 16.39
N THR A 177 -7.25 12.28 16.71
CA THR A 177 -6.18 13.22 16.35
C THR A 177 -5.04 13.34 17.38
N LYS A 178 -5.18 12.73 18.55
CA LYS A 178 -4.11 12.62 19.56
C LYS A 178 -3.13 11.49 19.22
#